data_e5261e2b11a4474fa1136cde9d99b30a
#
_entry.id   e5261e2b11a4474fa1136cde9d99b30a
#
_cell.length_a   1.000
_cell.length_b   1.000
_cell.length_c   1.000
_cell.angle_alpha   90.00
_cell.angle_beta   90.00
_cell.angle_gamma   90.00
#
_symmetry.space_group_name_H-M   'P 1'
#
loop_
_entity.id
_entity.type
_entity.pdbx_description
1 polymer ?
#
loop_
_entity_poly.entity_id
_entity_poly.type
_entity_poly.pdbx_seq_one_letter_code
_entity_poly.pdbx_strand_id
1 'polypeptide(L)'
;MNTIKDNTISIITGFQGVTAGGDVTTLGRGGSDTTAVAIAAQVGAERCDIYTDVDGIFTTDPKVVPNAKKLDSITMEEMLELASQGAKVMQTRAVEFANKYNVPVRVLSSFNDGSGTLISQKDESMENSVVSGLSLIHI
;
A
#
# COMPACT_ATOMS: atom_id res chain seq x y z
N MET A 1 -13.21 -21.85 -7.59
CA MET A 1 -13.20 -21.19 -6.26
C MET A 1 -14.16 -19.99 -6.33
N ASN A 2 -15.45 -20.22 -6.10
CA ASN A 2 -16.49 -19.17 -6.15
C ASN A 2 -16.87 -18.79 -4.72
N THR A 3 -16.00 -18.03 -4.05
CA THR A 3 -16.22 -17.64 -2.65
C THR A 3 -16.89 -16.26 -2.53
N ILE A 4 -16.86 -15.47 -3.61
CA ILE A 4 -17.53 -14.16 -3.66
C ILE A 4 -18.85 -14.34 -4.37
N LYS A 5 -19.94 -14.30 -3.59
CA LYS A 5 -21.32 -14.30 -4.11
C LYS A 5 -21.78 -12.85 -4.26
N ASP A 6 -22.63 -12.59 -5.27
CA ASP A 6 -23.24 -11.29 -5.45
C ASP A 6 -23.93 -10.83 -4.15
N ASN A 7 -23.72 -9.56 -3.80
CA ASN A 7 -24.25 -8.90 -2.59
C ASN A 7 -23.74 -9.44 -1.24
N THR A 8 -22.53 -10.04 -1.20
CA THR A 8 -21.90 -10.44 0.06
C THR A 8 -20.60 -9.71 0.30
N ILE A 9 -20.33 -9.36 1.56
CA ILE A 9 -19.03 -8.83 1.99
C ILE A 9 -18.29 -9.97 2.67
N SER A 10 -17.13 -10.33 2.13
CA SER A 10 -16.27 -11.36 2.70
C SER A 10 -15.25 -10.73 3.66
N ILE A 11 -15.21 -11.18 4.89
CA ILE A 11 -14.21 -10.77 5.88
C ILE A 11 -13.15 -11.86 5.96
N ILE A 12 -11.89 -11.51 5.67
CA ILE A 12 -10.77 -12.44 5.63
C ILE A 12 -9.71 -11.96 6.61
N THR A 13 -9.22 -12.85 7.47
CA THR A 13 -8.12 -12.54 8.38
C THR A 13 -6.81 -12.46 7.62
N GLY A 14 -6.11 -11.34 7.77
CA GLY A 14 -4.78 -11.15 7.21
C GLY A 14 -3.66 -11.54 8.18
N PHE A 15 -2.40 -11.25 7.80
CA PHE A 15 -1.20 -11.48 8.62
C PHE A 15 -0.86 -12.97 8.83
N GLN A 16 -1.61 -13.89 8.30
CA GLN A 16 -1.50 -15.32 8.53
C GLN A 16 -1.12 -16.07 7.25
N GLY A 17 -0.38 -17.14 7.42
CA GLY A 17 -0.16 -18.19 6.44
C GLY A 17 -0.49 -19.55 7.04
N VAL A 18 -0.61 -20.56 6.20
CA VAL A 18 -0.82 -21.96 6.65
C VAL A 18 0.25 -22.82 5.99
N THR A 19 0.93 -23.64 6.79
CA THR A 19 1.89 -24.63 6.28
C THR A 19 1.18 -25.77 5.55
N ALA A 20 1.92 -26.55 4.78
CA ALA A 20 1.39 -27.76 4.19
C ALA A 20 0.86 -28.78 5.23
N GLY A 21 1.35 -28.73 6.46
CA GLY A 21 0.88 -29.54 7.59
C GLY A 21 -0.37 -29.01 8.29
N GLY A 22 -0.87 -27.81 7.90
CA GLY A 22 -2.06 -27.18 8.48
C GLY A 22 -1.76 -26.23 9.65
N ASP A 23 -0.49 -26.01 10.01
CA ASP A 23 -0.13 -25.10 11.10
C ASP A 23 -0.28 -23.64 10.66
N VAL A 24 -0.89 -22.82 11.51
CA VAL A 24 -1.04 -21.37 11.29
C VAL A 24 0.28 -20.68 11.62
N THR A 25 0.75 -19.86 10.69
CA THR A 25 1.97 -19.05 10.83
C THR A 25 1.65 -17.57 10.65
N THR A 26 2.58 -16.70 11.02
CA THR A 26 2.50 -15.27 10.77
C THR A 26 3.41 -14.86 9.63
N LEU A 27 2.99 -13.89 8.83
CA LEU A 27 3.78 -13.37 7.71
C LEU A 27 4.83 -12.34 8.13
N GLY A 28 4.88 -11.99 9.41
CA GLY A 28 5.78 -10.97 9.93
C GLY A 28 5.29 -9.54 9.65
N ARG A 29 6.17 -8.58 9.88
CA ARG A 29 5.83 -7.16 9.74
C ARG A 29 5.34 -6.81 8.33
N GLY A 30 4.23 -6.07 8.24
CA GLY A 30 3.57 -5.73 6.97
C GLY A 30 2.82 -6.89 6.32
N GLY A 31 2.61 -7.98 7.05
CA GLY A 31 1.90 -9.16 6.55
C GLY A 31 0.45 -8.88 6.21
N SER A 32 -0.23 -7.96 6.91
CA SER A 32 -1.61 -7.56 6.59
C SER A 32 -1.71 -6.89 5.22
N ASP A 33 -0.82 -5.94 4.93
CA ASP A 33 -0.78 -5.25 3.63
C ASP A 33 -0.49 -6.25 2.51
N THR A 34 0.49 -7.13 2.73
CA THR A 34 0.82 -8.20 1.78
C THR A 34 -0.36 -9.14 1.54
N THR A 35 -1.10 -9.51 2.58
CA THR A 35 -2.30 -10.35 2.45
C THR A 35 -3.38 -9.64 1.64
N ALA A 36 -3.64 -8.36 1.94
CA ALA A 36 -4.66 -7.57 1.23
C ALA A 36 -4.35 -7.49 -0.26
N VAL A 37 -3.11 -7.16 -0.62
CA VAL A 37 -2.67 -7.08 -2.02
C VAL A 37 -2.73 -8.46 -2.70
N ALA A 38 -2.32 -9.53 -2.03
CA ALA A 38 -2.38 -10.89 -2.58
C ALA A 38 -3.82 -11.32 -2.88
N ILE A 39 -4.76 -11.02 -1.98
CA ILE A 39 -6.18 -11.31 -2.20
C ILE A 39 -6.71 -10.46 -3.36
N ALA A 40 -6.42 -9.16 -3.39
CA ALA A 40 -6.83 -8.27 -4.47
C ALA A 40 -6.34 -8.79 -5.84
N ALA A 41 -5.08 -9.22 -5.94
CA ALA A 41 -4.52 -9.83 -7.14
C ALA A 41 -5.27 -11.13 -7.52
N GLN A 42 -5.55 -11.98 -6.55
CA GLN A 42 -6.18 -13.28 -6.79
C GLN A 42 -7.64 -13.17 -7.27
N VAL A 43 -8.36 -12.17 -6.77
CA VAL A 43 -9.77 -11.95 -7.17
C VAL A 43 -9.91 -11.01 -8.36
N GLY A 44 -8.81 -10.45 -8.88
CA GLY A 44 -8.83 -9.48 -9.98
C GLY A 44 -9.53 -8.17 -9.58
N ALA A 45 -9.29 -7.69 -8.36
CA ALA A 45 -9.87 -6.46 -7.87
C ALA A 45 -9.38 -5.25 -8.68
N GLU A 46 -10.25 -4.28 -8.89
CA GLU A 46 -9.90 -3.02 -9.57
C GLU A 46 -8.84 -2.25 -8.79
N ARG A 47 -8.85 -2.36 -7.45
CA ARG A 47 -7.95 -1.66 -6.54
C ARG A 47 -7.93 -2.33 -5.16
N CYS A 48 -6.84 -2.14 -4.44
CA CYS A 48 -6.70 -2.50 -3.03
C CYS A 48 -6.62 -1.22 -2.19
N ASP A 49 -7.58 -0.97 -1.31
CA ASP A 49 -7.58 0.16 -0.39
C ASP A 49 -6.97 -0.26 0.95
N ILE A 50 -5.88 0.41 1.36
CA ILE A 50 -5.19 0.21 2.63
C ILE A 50 -5.53 1.37 3.55
N TYR A 51 -6.26 1.08 4.62
CA TYR A 51 -6.59 2.05 5.65
C TYR A 51 -5.54 2.03 6.77
N THR A 52 -5.00 3.19 7.10
CA THR A 52 -3.90 3.36 8.06
C THR A 52 -4.12 4.62 8.92
N ASP A 53 -3.14 4.95 9.75
CA ASP A 53 -3.16 6.12 10.64
C ASP A 53 -2.65 7.42 9.98
N VAL A 54 -2.33 7.39 8.69
CA VAL A 54 -1.92 8.57 7.90
C VAL A 54 -2.88 8.83 6.74
N ASP A 55 -2.96 10.08 6.30
CA ASP A 55 -3.91 10.52 5.26
C ASP A 55 -3.50 10.11 3.82
N GLY A 56 -2.34 9.51 3.67
CA GLY A 56 -1.76 9.10 2.38
C GLY A 56 -0.24 9.15 2.41
N ILE A 57 0.37 9.21 1.24
CA ILE A 57 1.82 9.36 1.07
C ILE A 57 2.14 10.86 0.97
N PHE A 58 3.17 11.29 1.67
CA PHE A 58 3.63 12.67 1.68
C PHE A 58 5.01 12.78 1.03
N THR A 59 5.34 13.96 0.52
CA THR A 59 6.65 14.27 -0.06
C THR A 59 7.81 14.05 0.94
N THR A 60 7.53 14.16 2.23
CA THR A 60 8.43 13.82 3.35
C THR A 60 7.58 13.62 4.61
N ASP A 61 8.20 13.27 5.74
CA ASP A 61 7.48 13.09 7.01
C ASP A 61 6.89 14.42 7.51
N PRO A 62 5.55 14.57 7.55
CA PRO A 62 4.90 15.81 7.99
C PRO A 62 5.14 16.13 9.48
N LYS A 63 5.55 15.15 10.29
CA LYS A 63 5.93 15.36 11.70
C LYS A 63 7.27 16.09 11.82
N VAL A 64 8.12 15.98 10.81
CA VAL A 64 9.45 16.64 10.77
C VAL A 64 9.39 17.91 9.93
N VAL A 65 8.70 17.88 8.81
CA VAL A 65 8.55 19.00 7.88
C VAL A 65 7.09 19.41 7.79
N PRO A 66 6.64 20.44 8.52
CA PRO A 66 5.23 20.85 8.57
C PRO A 66 4.63 21.22 7.20
N ASN A 67 5.47 21.60 6.24
CA ASN A 67 5.07 21.94 4.87
C ASN A 67 5.09 20.74 3.91
N ALA A 68 5.24 19.52 4.39
CA ALA A 68 5.16 18.33 3.57
C ALA A 68 3.80 18.27 2.88
N LYS A 69 3.80 17.97 1.58
CA LYS A 69 2.57 17.89 0.78
C LYS A 69 2.15 16.44 0.62
N LYS A 70 0.87 16.18 0.78
CA LYS A 70 0.29 14.89 0.43
C LYS A 70 0.29 14.76 -1.10
N LEU A 71 0.69 13.58 -1.58
CA LEU A 71 0.63 13.23 -3.00
C LEU A 71 -0.75 12.67 -3.32
N ASP A 72 -1.33 13.07 -4.45
CA ASP A 72 -2.58 12.49 -4.94
C ASP A 72 -2.33 11.13 -5.59
N SER A 73 -1.20 11.00 -6.29
CA SER A 73 -0.72 9.76 -6.88
C SER A 73 0.80 9.64 -6.82
N ILE A 74 1.29 8.42 -6.92
CA ILE A 74 2.71 8.07 -7.00
C ILE A 74 2.85 6.77 -7.78
N THR A 75 3.96 6.61 -8.52
CA THR A 75 4.22 5.36 -9.23
C THR A 75 4.64 4.24 -8.28
N MET A 76 4.45 2.98 -8.72
CA MET A 76 4.93 1.81 -7.95
C MET A 76 6.44 1.85 -7.74
N GLU A 77 7.20 2.31 -8.75
CA GLU A 77 8.66 2.40 -8.69
C GLU A 77 9.11 3.42 -7.66
N GLU A 78 8.54 4.62 -7.68
CA GLU A 78 8.82 5.68 -6.71
C GLU A 78 8.42 5.26 -5.28
N MET A 79 7.27 4.60 -5.14
CA MET A 79 6.84 4.07 -3.84
C MET A 79 7.78 3.00 -3.31
N LEU A 80 8.29 2.10 -4.16
CA LEU A 80 9.31 1.11 -3.81
C LEU A 80 10.59 1.79 -3.31
N GLU A 81 11.03 2.81 -4.01
CA GLU A 81 12.21 3.56 -3.62
C GLU A 81 12.00 4.25 -2.26
N LEU A 82 10.89 4.95 -2.07
CA LEU A 82 10.55 5.57 -0.79
C LEU A 82 10.46 4.55 0.35
N ALA A 83 9.82 3.40 0.12
CA ALA A 83 9.69 2.35 1.12
C ALA A 83 11.05 1.72 1.48
N SER A 84 11.93 1.52 0.49
CA SER A 84 13.29 1.00 0.70
C SER A 84 14.18 1.96 1.48
N GLN A 85 13.94 3.26 1.32
CA GLN A 85 14.64 4.34 2.02
C GLN A 85 14.09 4.63 3.43
N GLY A 86 13.11 3.87 3.88
CA GLY A 86 12.58 3.94 5.24
C GLY A 86 11.25 4.69 5.41
N ALA A 87 10.57 5.04 4.35
CA ALA A 87 9.19 5.51 4.44
C ALA A 87 8.28 4.40 5.00
N LYS A 88 7.66 4.65 6.17
CA LYS A 88 6.99 3.61 6.97
C LYS A 88 5.50 3.42 6.64
N VAL A 89 4.98 4.06 5.60
CA VAL A 89 3.55 4.05 5.30
C VAL A 89 3.10 2.70 4.73
N MET A 90 3.93 2.10 3.85
CA MET A 90 3.70 0.76 3.31
C MET A 90 4.97 -0.08 3.38
N GLN A 91 4.81 -1.37 3.58
CA GLN A 91 5.95 -2.30 3.56
C GLN A 91 6.40 -2.56 2.13
N THR A 92 7.71 -2.51 1.91
CA THR A 92 8.35 -2.74 0.60
C THR A 92 7.82 -4.01 -0.07
N ARG A 93 7.72 -5.11 0.67
CA ARG A 93 7.22 -6.40 0.17
C ARG A 93 5.78 -6.33 -0.36
N ALA A 94 4.91 -5.54 0.26
CA ALA A 94 3.53 -5.36 -0.23
C ALA A 94 3.51 -4.54 -1.53
N VAL A 95 4.36 -3.53 -1.64
CA VAL A 95 4.50 -2.72 -2.87
C VAL A 95 5.09 -3.55 -4.01
N GLU A 96 6.13 -4.36 -3.75
CA GLU A 96 6.70 -5.30 -4.72
C GLU A 96 5.65 -6.28 -5.25
N PHE A 97 4.80 -6.79 -4.34
CA PHE A 97 3.73 -7.72 -4.71
C PHE A 97 2.67 -7.02 -5.57
N ALA A 98 2.27 -5.81 -5.19
CA ALA A 98 1.33 -4.98 -5.96
C ALA A 98 1.87 -4.67 -7.36
N ASN A 99 3.16 -4.31 -7.46
CA ASN A 99 3.83 -4.05 -8.72
C ASN A 99 3.85 -5.30 -9.64
N LYS A 100 4.25 -6.43 -9.06
CA LYS A 100 4.34 -7.72 -9.80
C LYS A 100 3.01 -8.15 -10.42
N TYR A 101 1.90 -7.91 -9.73
CA TYR A 101 0.57 -8.35 -10.14
C TYR A 101 -0.30 -7.22 -10.69
N ASN A 102 0.25 -6.04 -10.90
CA ASN A 102 -0.47 -4.87 -11.44
C ASN A 102 -1.71 -4.51 -10.62
N VAL A 103 -1.64 -4.58 -9.30
CA VAL A 103 -2.74 -4.21 -8.41
C VAL A 103 -2.57 -2.75 -7.99
N PRO A 104 -3.42 -1.82 -8.45
CA PRO A 104 -3.41 -0.46 -7.91
C PRO A 104 -3.71 -0.48 -6.42
N VAL A 105 -2.95 0.27 -5.63
CA VAL A 105 -3.14 0.40 -4.19
C VAL A 105 -3.48 1.83 -3.85
N ARG A 106 -4.47 2.05 -3.00
CA ARG A 106 -4.77 3.38 -2.48
C ARG A 106 -4.61 3.38 -0.96
N VAL A 107 -3.79 4.31 -0.47
CA VAL A 107 -3.56 4.51 0.96
C VAL A 107 -4.49 5.60 1.47
N LEU A 108 -5.25 5.30 2.51
CA LEU A 108 -6.28 6.16 3.10
C LEU A 108 -6.15 6.22 4.61
N SER A 109 -6.66 7.31 5.20
CA SER A 109 -6.80 7.40 6.66
C SER A 109 -7.97 6.55 7.15
N SER A 110 -7.77 5.90 8.31
CA SER A 110 -8.86 5.24 9.06
C SER A 110 -9.68 6.24 9.88
N PHE A 111 -9.23 7.48 10.01
CA PHE A 111 -9.78 8.48 10.93
C PHE A 111 -10.41 9.68 10.22
N ASN A 112 -9.93 10.01 9.02
CA ASN A 112 -10.34 11.20 8.29
C ASN A 112 -10.89 10.80 6.91
N ASP A 113 -11.93 11.49 6.48
CA ASP A 113 -12.42 11.39 5.11
C ASP A 113 -11.43 12.09 4.16
N GLY A 114 -11.03 11.42 3.10
CA GLY A 114 -10.11 11.96 2.10
C GLY A 114 -9.90 11.03 0.93
N SER A 115 -9.34 11.56 -0.15
CA SER A 115 -9.04 10.81 -1.37
C SER A 115 -7.89 9.80 -1.20
N GLY A 116 -7.05 10.02 -0.17
CA GLY A 116 -5.82 9.24 0.00
C GLY A 116 -4.76 9.52 -1.06
N THR A 117 -3.86 8.57 -1.27
CA THR A 117 -2.86 8.55 -2.34
C THR A 117 -3.00 7.28 -3.16
N LEU A 118 -3.12 7.40 -4.46
CA LEU A 118 -3.15 6.27 -5.38
C LEU A 118 -1.73 5.87 -5.76
N ILE A 119 -1.41 4.58 -5.63
CA ILE A 119 -0.14 3.97 -6.06
C ILE A 119 -0.46 3.09 -7.25
N SER A 120 0.07 3.40 -8.43
CA SER A 120 -0.19 2.67 -9.66
C SER A 120 1.05 2.61 -10.56
N GLN A 121 0.98 1.82 -11.62
CA GLN A 121 2.10 1.75 -12.59
C GLN A 121 2.25 3.01 -13.45
N LYS A 122 1.17 3.78 -13.62
CA LYS A 122 1.19 5.03 -14.38
C LYS A 122 0.82 6.17 -13.46
N ASP A 123 1.65 7.19 -13.41
CA ASP A 123 1.26 8.49 -12.89
C ASP A 123 0.91 9.39 -14.08
N GLU A 124 -0.37 9.68 -14.24
CA GLU A 124 -0.84 10.62 -15.27
C GLU A 124 -0.58 12.08 -14.88
N SER A 125 -0.17 12.34 -13.63
CA SER A 125 0.01 13.69 -13.08
C SER A 125 1.46 14.20 -13.08
N MET A 126 2.44 13.35 -13.39
CA MET A 126 3.86 13.63 -13.15
C MET A 126 4.69 13.94 -14.40
N GLU A 127 4.18 14.65 -15.38
CA GLU A 127 5.01 15.06 -16.52
C GLU A 127 6.18 16.02 -16.18
N ASN A 128 6.28 16.52 -14.93
CA ASN A 128 7.24 17.57 -14.57
C ASN A 128 7.91 17.47 -13.20
N SER A 129 7.81 16.39 -12.45
CA SER A 129 8.45 16.32 -11.14
C SER A 129 9.72 15.46 -11.16
N VAL A 130 10.88 16.06 -10.92
CA VAL A 130 12.18 15.36 -10.86
C VAL A 130 12.39 14.65 -9.51
N VAL A 131 11.67 15.06 -8.46
CA VAL A 131 11.75 14.50 -7.11
C VAL A 131 10.35 14.36 -6.53
N SER A 132 9.91 13.13 -6.29
CA SER A 132 8.57 12.82 -5.76
C SER A 132 8.51 12.86 -4.23
N GLY A 133 9.63 12.58 -3.56
CA GLY A 133 9.68 12.57 -2.11
C GLY A 133 11.08 12.45 -1.54
N LEU A 134 11.18 12.66 -0.22
CA LEU A 134 12.40 12.56 0.56
C LEU A 134 12.13 11.80 1.84
N SER A 135 12.93 10.79 2.14
CA SER A 135 12.90 10.06 3.41
C SER A 135 14.09 10.45 4.29
N LEU A 136 13.85 10.46 5.60
CA LEU A 136 14.89 10.75 6.60
C LEU A 136 15.34 9.43 7.24
N ILE A 137 16.65 9.23 7.30
CA ILE A 137 17.29 8.13 8.01
C ILE A 137 18.01 8.71 9.22
N HIS A 138 17.67 8.20 10.40
CA HIS A 138 18.47 8.44 11.60
C HIS A 138 19.72 7.57 11.56
N ILE A 139 20.85 8.22 11.57
CA ILE A 139 22.15 7.57 11.73
C ILE A 139 22.47 7.48 13.22
#